data_f6b2cf21ccc2a05c1d16a63a49a20650
#
_entry.id   f6b2cf21ccc2a05c1d16a63a49a20650
#
_cell.length_a   1.000
_cell.length_b   1.000
_cell.length_c   1.000
_cell.angle_alpha   90.00
_cell.angle_beta   90.00
_cell.angle_gamma   90.00
#
_symmetry.space_group_name_H-M   'P 1'
#
loop_
_entity.id
_entity.type
_entity.pdbx_description
1 polymer ?
#
loop_
_entity_poly.entity_id
_entity_poly.type
_entity_poly.pdbx_seq_one_letter_code
_entity_poly.pdbx_strand_id
1 'polypeptide(L)'
;SRGLGDVYKRQDYDTNVFSIAAFLLDFFEPKEQITLLENRIEILKKYIDGIEKWISHPDGKTTPLHHIITVERMASLAKAELSGTNKLVELLKMNQKGN
;
A
#
# COMPACT_ATOMS: atom_id res chain seq x y z
N SER A 1 9.90 12.17 -26.05
CA SER A 1 8.58 12.72 -26.24
C SER A 1 7.95 13.12 -24.93
N ARG A 2 7.13 14.12 -24.96
CA ARG A 2 6.50 14.68 -23.76
C ARG A 2 5.62 13.68 -23.03
N GLY A 3 4.85 12.87 -23.76
CA GLY A 3 3.95 11.91 -23.17
C GLY A 3 4.63 10.85 -22.34
N LEU A 4 5.76 10.35 -22.83
CA LEU A 4 6.53 9.35 -22.12
C LEU A 4 7.17 9.92 -20.86
N GLY A 5 7.69 11.15 -20.92
CA GLY A 5 8.25 11.82 -19.77
C GLY A 5 7.23 12.07 -18.68
N ASP A 6 6.00 12.45 -19.07
CA ASP A 6 4.91 12.65 -18.10
C ASP A 6 4.50 11.35 -17.43
N VAL A 7 4.48 10.24 -18.17
CA VAL A 7 4.17 8.93 -17.62
C VAL A 7 5.23 8.53 -16.59
N TYR A 8 6.52 8.73 -16.89
CA TYR A 8 7.60 8.44 -15.95
C TYR A 8 7.52 9.31 -14.70
N LYS A 9 7.22 10.59 -14.85
CA LYS A 9 7.05 11.48 -13.70
C LYS A 9 5.90 11.05 -12.81
N ARG A 10 4.79 10.62 -13.40
CA ARG A 10 3.64 10.08 -12.64
C ARG A 10 4.01 8.80 -11.93
N GLN A 11 4.78 7.93 -12.56
CA GLN A 11 5.27 6.71 -11.94
C GLN A 11 6.17 7.01 -10.74
N ASP A 12 6.99 8.05 -10.82
CA ASP A 12 7.84 8.47 -9.71
C ASP A 12 7.01 8.92 -8.49
N TYR A 13 5.84 9.52 -8.73
CA TYR A 13 4.95 9.97 -7.66
C TYR A 13 3.97 8.90 -7.22
N ASP A 14 3.61 7.97 -8.10
CA ASP A 14 2.60 6.96 -7.85
C ASP A 14 3.14 5.58 -8.25
N THR A 15 4.30 5.22 -7.73
CA THR A 15 4.90 3.90 -7.91
C THR A 15 4.32 2.88 -6.95
N ASN A 16 3.22 3.23 -6.36
CA ASN A 16 2.59 2.45 -5.32
C ASN A 16 1.94 1.20 -5.93
N VAL A 17 2.28 0.05 -5.39
CA VAL A 17 1.69 -1.24 -5.76
C VAL A 17 0.16 -1.20 -5.67
N PHE A 18 -0.37 -0.41 -4.76
CA PHE A 18 -1.82 -0.23 -4.59
C PHE A 18 -2.49 0.26 -5.87
N SER A 19 -1.94 1.30 -6.51
CA SER A 19 -2.54 1.85 -7.73
C SER A 19 -2.54 0.83 -8.87
N ILE A 20 -1.44 0.10 -9.02
CA ILE A 20 -1.34 -0.95 -10.03
C ILE A 20 -2.36 -2.05 -9.76
N ALA A 21 -2.43 -2.52 -8.53
CA ALA A 21 -3.35 -3.59 -8.12
C ALA A 21 -4.81 -3.18 -8.31
N ALA A 22 -5.15 -1.92 -8.00
CA ALA A 22 -6.50 -1.42 -8.16
C ALA A 22 -6.97 -1.50 -9.62
N PHE A 23 -6.10 -1.15 -10.57
CA PHE A 23 -6.43 -1.26 -11.99
C PHE A 23 -6.52 -2.70 -12.45
N LEU A 24 -5.78 -3.62 -11.83
CA LEU A 24 -5.79 -5.04 -12.22
C LEU A 24 -6.96 -5.81 -11.61
N LEU A 25 -7.69 -5.23 -10.65
CA LEU A 25 -8.82 -5.92 -10.01
C LEU A 25 -9.90 -6.34 -11.00
N ASP A 26 -10.08 -5.59 -12.08
CA ASP A 26 -11.10 -5.89 -13.09
C ASP A 26 -10.89 -7.25 -13.77
N PHE A 27 -9.69 -7.80 -13.69
CA PHE A 27 -9.39 -9.13 -14.26
C PHE A 27 -9.80 -10.29 -13.34
N PHE A 28 -10.32 -9.99 -12.15
CA PHE A 28 -10.68 -11.01 -11.15
C PHE A 28 -12.16 -10.97 -10.84
N GLU A 29 -12.71 -12.12 -10.48
CA GLU A 29 -14.10 -12.22 -10.00
C GLU A 29 -14.25 -11.49 -8.67
N PRO A 30 -15.46 -10.95 -8.37
CA PRO A 30 -15.66 -10.15 -7.16
C PRO A 30 -15.21 -10.82 -5.86
N LYS A 31 -15.47 -12.12 -5.70
CA LYS A 31 -15.02 -12.83 -4.51
C LYS A 31 -13.51 -12.92 -4.42
N GLU A 32 -12.86 -13.12 -5.57
CA GLU A 32 -11.40 -13.18 -5.65
C GLU A 32 -10.79 -11.81 -5.35
N GLN A 33 -11.43 -10.74 -5.83
CA GLN A 33 -10.97 -9.38 -5.56
C GLN A 33 -10.91 -9.12 -4.05
N ILE A 34 -11.95 -9.47 -3.33
CA ILE A 34 -12.02 -9.28 -1.88
C ILE A 34 -10.95 -10.12 -1.17
N THR A 35 -10.81 -11.39 -1.55
CA THR A 35 -9.81 -12.27 -0.95
C THR A 35 -8.40 -11.75 -1.13
N LEU A 36 -8.06 -11.30 -2.35
CA LEU A 36 -6.75 -10.73 -2.65
C LEU A 36 -6.46 -9.50 -1.81
N LEU A 37 -7.45 -8.61 -1.70
CA LEU A 37 -7.30 -7.38 -0.93
C LEU A 37 -7.20 -7.66 0.56
N GLU A 38 -7.97 -8.60 1.10
CA GLU A 38 -7.89 -8.97 2.51
C GLU A 38 -6.54 -9.59 2.85
N ASN A 39 -5.98 -10.41 1.95
CA ASN A 39 -4.63 -10.94 2.10
C ASN A 39 -3.59 -9.81 2.11
N ARG A 40 -3.76 -8.84 1.23
CA ARG A 40 -2.86 -7.68 1.18
C ARG A 40 -2.92 -6.87 2.48
N ILE A 41 -4.12 -6.70 3.03
CA ILE A 41 -4.30 -6.01 4.31
C ILE A 41 -3.47 -6.68 5.41
N GLU A 42 -3.51 -7.99 5.51
CA GLU A 42 -2.74 -8.71 6.52
C GLU A 42 -1.22 -8.54 6.32
N ILE A 43 -0.77 -8.58 5.08
CA ILE A 43 0.64 -8.35 4.76
C ILE A 43 1.07 -6.94 5.18
N LEU A 44 0.23 -5.94 4.85
CA LEU A 44 0.53 -4.55 5.19
C LEU A 44 0.58 -4.32 6.69
N LYS A 45 -0.35 -4.91 7.43
CA LYS A 45 -0.37 -4.80 8.90
C LYS A 45 0.92 -5.35 9.52
N LYS A 46 1.37 -6.51 9.05
CA LYS A 46 2.61 -7.12 9.52
C LYS A 46 3.83 -6.27 9.18
N TYR A 47 3.84 -5.73 7.97
CA TYR A 47 4.93 -4.89 7.50
C TYR A 47 5.03 -3.61 8.34
N ILE A 48 3.91 -2.95 8.57
CA ILE A 48 3.85 -1.71 9.38
C ILE A 48 4.29 -2.01 10.82
N ASP A 49 3.78 -3.08 11.40
CA ASP A 49 4.15 -3.48 12.76
C ASP A 49 5.65 -3.73 12.88
N GLY A 50 6.23 -4.42 11.90
CA GLY A 50 7.68 -4.67 11.86
C GLY A 50 8.49 -3.39 11.80
N ILE A 51 8.08 -2.43 10.98
CA ILE A 51 8.76 -1.14 10.86
C ILE A 51 8.66 -0.36 12.17
N GLU A 52 7.49 -0.30 12.77
CA GLU A 52 7.28 0.44 14.02
C GLU A 52 8.10 -0.13 15.16
N LYS A 53 8.20 -1.45 15.25
CA LYS A 53 9.06 -2.13 16.23
C LYS A 53 10.53 -1.81 16.01
N TRP A 54 10.96 -1.79 14.75
CA TRP A 54 12.35 -1.46 14.42
C TRP A 54 12.69 -0.02 14.82
N ILE A 55 11.81 0.93 14.51
CA ILE A 55 12.02 2.35 14.84
C ILE A 55 12.10 2.55 16.35
N SER A 56 11.28 1.85 17.11
CA SER A 56 11.23 1.99 18.57
C SER A 56 12.32 1.22 19.29
N HIS A 57 13.10 0.39 18.59
CA HIS A 57 14.16 -0.42 19.20
C HIS A 57 15.34 0.46 19.63
N PRO A 58 15.97 0.18 20.79
CA PRO A 58 17.11 0.96 21.26
C PRO A 58 18.25 1.07 20.27
N ASP A 59 18.49 0.01 19.47
CA ASP A 59 19.55 0.03 18.46
C ASP A 59 19.28 1.03 17.34
N GLY A 60 18.03 1.43 17.16
CA GLY A 60 17.66 2.48 16.21
C GLY A 60 18.32 3.82 16.49
N LYS A 61 18.77 4.03 17.75
CA LYS A 61 19.44 5.29 18.13
C LYS A 61 20.80 5.46 17.47
N THR A 62 21.42 4.38 17.04
CA THR A 62 22.72 4.40 16.37
C THR A 62 22.58 4.42 14.86
N THR A 63 21.36 4.29 14.35
CA THR A 63 21.09 4.28 12.92
C THR A 63 21.15 5.72 12.38
N PRO A 64 21.80 5.92 11.22
CA PRO A 64 21.86 7.24 10.60
C PRO A 64 20.47 7.82 10.36
N LEU A 65 20.34 9.13 10.58
CA LEU A 65 19.06 9.83 10.51
C LEU A 65 18.37 9.66 9.14
N HIS A 66 19.14 9.66 8.07
CA HIS A 66 18.55 9.49 6.73
C HIS A 66 17.92 8.12 6.52
N HIS A 67 18.41 7.07 7.20
CA HIS A 67 17.78 5.76 7.19
C HIS A 67 16.46 5.79 7.96
N ILE A 68 16.44 6.46 9.10
CA ILE A 68 15.22 6.59 9.91
C ILE A 68 14.12 7.29 9.12
N ILE A 69 14.47 8.42 8.49
CA ILE A 69 13.52 9.18 7.66
C ILE A 69 12.98 8.32 6.52
N THR A 70 13.85 7.54 5.87
CA THR A 70 13.47 6.65 4.78
C THR A 70 12.48 5.58 5.27
N VAL A 71 12.75 4.97 6.41
CA VAL A 71 11.90 3.92 6.98
C VAL A 71 10.56 4.51 7.44
N GLU A 72 10.56 5.70 8.01
CA GLU A 72 9.32 6.39 8.38
C GLU A 72 8.45 6.66 7.14
N ARG A 73 9.09 7.06 6.04
CA ARG A 73 8.38 7.25 4.77
C ARG A 73 7.79 5.94 4.27
N MET A 74 8.54 4.84 4.35
CA MET A 74 8.04 3.51 3.98
C MET A 74 6.80 3.13 4.78
N ALA A 75 6.83 3.39 6.08
CA ALA A 75 5.67 3.14 6.94
C ALA A 75 4.48 4.01 6.55
N SER A 76 4.71 5.28 6.25
CA SER A 76 3.63 6.20 5.84
C SER A 76 2.97 5.76 4.53
N LEU A 77 3.75 5.32 3.55
CA LEU A 77 3.23 4.81 2.29
C LEU A 77 2.42 3.53 2.50
N ALA A 78 2.91 2.63 3.35
CA ALA A 78 2.20 1.39 3.67
C ALA A 78 0.88 1.67 4.40
N LYS A 79 0.85 2.66 5.30
CA LYS A 79 -0.38 3.06 5.99
C LYS A 79 -1.39 3.66 5.01
N ALA A 80 -0.93 4.46 4.04
CA ALA A 80 -1.80 5.00 3.00
C ALA A 80 -2.38 3.87 2.14
N GLU A 81 -1.56 2.91 1.75
CA GLU A 81 -2.02 1.74 1.01
C GLU A 81 -3.05 0.94 1.82
N LEU A 82 -2.79 0.72 3.10
CA LEU A 82 -3.70 0.00 3.99
C LEU A 82 -5.06 0.70 4.07
N SER A 83 -5.06 2.02 4.25
CA SER A 83 -6.29 2.81 4.29
C SER A 83 -7.08 2.67 3.00
N GLY A 84 -6.42 2.80 1.85
CA GLY A 84 -7.07 2.66 0.55
C GLY A 84 -7.60 1.26 0.31
N THR A 85 -6.83 0.25 0.71
CA THR A 85 -7.24 -1.15 0.54
C THR A 85 -8.47 -1.48 1.38
N ASN A 86 -8.52 -0.98 2.62
CA ASN A 86 -9.71 -1.15 3.48
C ASN A 86 -10.94 -0.52 2.83
N LYS A 87 -10.81 0.67 2.24
CA LYS A 87 -11.91 1.34 1.56
C LYS A 87 -12.39 0.55 0.35
N LEU A 88 -11.47 -0.02 -0.42
CA LEU A 88 -11.82 -0.85 -1.56
C LEU A 88 -12.59 -2.10 -1.13
N VAL A 89 -12.15 -2.77 -0.07
CA VAL A 89 -12.83 -3.96 0.44
C VAL A 89 -14.24 -3.60 0.87
N GLU A 90 -14.43 -2.50 1.62
CA GLU A 90 -15.74 -2.05 2.05
C GLU A 90 -16.66 -1.78 0.84
N LEU A 91 -16.14 -1.07 -0.16
CA LEU A 91 -16.90 -0.74 -1.36
C LEU A 91 -17.31 -2.01 -2.12
N LEU A 92 -16.40 -2.95 -2.30
CA LEU A 92 -16.68 -4.20 -3.01
C LEU A 92 -17.72 -5.05 -2.27
N LYS A 93 -17.64 -5.10 -0.95
CA LYS A 93 -18.62 -5.82 -0.13
C LYS A 93 -19.99 -5.17 -0.24
N MET A 94 -20.07 -3.85 -0.24
CA MET A 94 -21.33 -3.12 -0.42
C MET A 94 -21.94 -3.41 -1.78
N ASN A 95 -21.13 -3.41 -2.84
CA ASN A 95 -21.62 -3.70 -4.18
C ASN A 95 -22.17 -5.12 -4.30
N GLN A 96 -21.56 -6.10 -3.65
CA GLN A 96 -22.06 -7.47 -3.65
C GLN A 96 -23.41 -7.57 -2.97
N LYS A 97 -23.62 -6.84 -1.87
CA LYS A 97 -24.90 -6.83 -1.14
C LYS A 97 -26.01 -6.10 -1.92
N GLY A 98 -25.64 -5.11 -2.74
CA GLY A 98 -26.57 -4.35 -3.55
C GLY A 98 -27.12 -5.08 -4.76
N ASN A 99 -26.48 -6.19 -5.12
CA ASN A 99 -26.91 -7.01 -6.25
C ASN A 99 -27.69 -8.23 -5.77
#